data_e450901036d47c8d88261b380e69a37b
#
_entry.id   e450901036d47c8d88261b380e69a37b
#
_cell.length_a   1.000
_cell.length_b   1.000
_cell.length_c   1.000
_cell.angle_alpha   90.00
_cell.angle_beta   90.00
_cell.angle_gamma   90.00
#
_symmetry.space_group_name_H-M   'P 1'
#
loop_
_entity.id
_entity.type
_entity.pdbx_description
1 polymer ?
#
loop_
_entity_poly.entity_id
_entity_poly.type
_entity_poly.pdbx_seq_one_letter_code
_entity_poly.pdbx_strand_id
1 'polypeptide(L)'
;MRFSILPIALLASTVVADGAAILAAMTKISAATSKLNGTIADFHGGLIGLGETIPILIQSTTLLNDIKEGTKTADASAELTVDETIQVAGATSNLVAGVQSSLKTIVATKPEFDELLVISPVILINLEQQKSATDKFSKAVVAKLPEQFRSIAEGLIAPIDVAFDDAIATYKKFF
;
A
#
# COMPACT_ATOMS: atom_id res chain seq x y z
N MET A 1 -5.56 35.68 53.86
CA MET A 1 -6.10 34.62 52.99
C MET A 1 -5.51 34.79 51.60
N ARG A 2 -4.58 33.91 51.23
CA ARG A 2 -3.92 33.93 49.91
C ARG A 2 -4.59 32.89 49.04
N PHE A 3 -5.37 33.30 48.05
CA PHE A 3 -5.89 32.40 47.02
C PHE A 3 -4.79 32.12 46.01
N SER A 4 -4.27 30.90 46.01
CA SER A 4 -3.42 30.37 44.93
C SER A 4 -4.30 29.97 43.78
N ILE A 5 -4.24 30.71 42.68
CA ILE A 5 -4.86 30.31 41.42
C ILE A 5 -3.85 29.38 40.74
N LEU A 6 -4.14 28.07 40.73
CA LEU A 6 -3.44 27.12 39.89
C LEU A 6 -3.82 27.38 38.42
N PRO A 7 -2.86 27.56 37.49
CA PRO A 7 -3.18 27.57 36.07
C PRO A 7 -3.47 26.12 35.64
N ILE A 8 -4.71 25.86 35.30
CA ILE A 8 -5.08 24.65 34.53
C ILE A 8 -4.47 24.86 33.15
N ALA A 9 -3.31 24.23 32.90
CA ALA A 9 -2.79 24.10 31.55
C ALA A 9 -3.70 23.14 30.79
N LEU A 10 -4.62 23.73 30.01
CA LEU A 10 -5.29 22.99 28.94
C LEU A 10 -4.23 22.52 27.95
N LEU A 11 -3.82 21.28 28.06
CA LEU A 11 -3.16 20.55 26.98
C LEU A 11 -4.22 20.43 25.86
N ALA A 12 -4.25 21.40 24.97
CA ALA A 12 -4.86 21.23 23.68
C ALA A 12 -4.01 20.18 22.95
N SER A 13 -4.34 18.89 23.16
CA SER A 13 -3.95 17.85 22.23
C SER A 13 -4.49 18.30 20.88
N THR A 14 -3.61 18.65 19.97
CA THR A 14 -3.97 18.74 18.55
C THR A 14 -4.42 17.34 18.17
N VAL A 15 -5.73 17.10 18.17
CA VAL A 15 -6.33 15.95 17.52
C VAL A 15 -6.01 16.14 16.04
N VAL A 16 -4.85 15.65 15.62
CA VAL A 16 -4.62 15.39 14.20
C VAL A 16 -5.69 14.36 13.87
N ALA A 17 -6.60 14.70 12.97
CA ALA A 17 -7.64 13.77 12.57
C ALA A 17 -6.95 12.49 12.08
N ASP A 18 -7.10 11.41 12.84
CA ASP A 18 -6.39 10.14 12.60
C ASP A 18 -6.72 9.59 11.21
N GLY A 19 -7.94 9.87 10.71
CA GLY A 19 -8.34 9.62 9.34
C GLY A 19 -7.50 10.38 8.31
N ALA A 20 -7.11 11.64 8.58
CA ALA A 20 -6.27 12.41 7.67
C ALA A 20 -4.86 11.80 7.54
N ALA A 21 -4.29 11.27 8.63
CA ALA A 21 -2.99 10.61 8.61
C ALA A 21 -3.02 9.31 7.78
N ILE A 22 -4.08 8.50 7.95
CA ILE A 22 -4.30 7.28 7.17
C ILE A 22 -4.51 7.64 5.69
N LEU A 23 -5.31 8.65 5.36
CA LEU A 23 -5.53 9.13 4.00
C LEU A 23 -4.24 9.61 3.33
N ALA A 24 -3.40 10.34 4.07
CA ALA A 24 -2.09 10.77 3.58
C ALA A 24 -1.18 9.57 3.26
N ALA A 25 -1.15 8.54 4.12
CA ALA A 25 -0.41 7.31 3.87
C ALA A 25 -0.95 6.58 2.63
N MET A 26 -2.27 6.42 2.49
CA MET A 26 -2.90 5.83 1.30
C MET A 26 -2.58 6.60 0.03
N THR A 27 -2.58 7.92 0.07
CA THR A 27 -2.21 8.78 -1.07
C THR A 27 -0.76 8.54 -1.48
N LYS A 28 0.16 8.45 -0.53
CA LYS A 28 1.57 8.18 -0.76
C LYS A 28 1.77 6.80 -1.41
N ILE A 29 1.11 5.78 -0.88
CA ILE A 29 1.14 4.40 -1.42
C ILE A 29 0.56 4.38 -2.84
N SER A 30 -0.56 5.06 -3.09
CA SER A 30 -1.20 5.14 -4.40
C SER A 30 -0.28 5.82 -5.44
N ALA A 31 0.37 6.92 -5.07
CA ALA A 31 1.33 7.60 -5.93
C ALA A 31 2.54 6.72 -6.25
N ALA A 32 3.10 6.02 -5.25
CA ALA A 32 4.20 5.09 -5.45
C ALA A 32 3.80 3.90 -6.34
N THR A 33 2.59 3.36 -6.15
CA THR A 33 2.03 2.28 -6.99
C THR A 33 1.88 2.73 -8.44
N SER A 34 1.31 3.91 -8.67
CA SER A 34 1.12 4.45 -10.02
C SER A 34 2.45 4.71 -10.72
N LYS A 35 3.43 5.24 -10.00
CA LYS A 35 4.78 5.47 -10.53
C LYS A 35 5.45 4.16 -10.92
N LEU A 36 5.42 3.16 -10.05
CA LEU A 36 5.97 1.83 -10.33
C LEU A 36 5.27 1.18 -11.53
N ASN A 37 3.93 1.27 -11.59
CA ASN A 37 3.14 0.76 -12.71
C ASN A 37 3.56 1.37 -14.05
N GLY A 38 3.74 2.69 -14.11
CA GLY A 38 4.22 3.38 -15.33
C GLY A 38 5.62 2.90 -15.73
N THR A 39 6.56 2.81 -14.77
CA THR A 39 7.93 2.35 -15.07
C THR A 39 7.96 0.90 -15.56
N ILE A 40 7.07 0.03 -15.05
CA ILE A 40 6.96 -1.36 -15.52
C ILE A 40 6.33 -1.41 -16.91
N ALA A 41 5.31 -0.57 -17.17
CA ALA A 41 4.66 -0.52 -18.48
C ALA A 41 5.60 -0.06 -19.60
N ASP A 42 6.60 0.75 -19.26
CA ASP A 42 7.64 1.27 -20.18
C ASP A 42 8.86 0.34 -20.27
N PHE A 43 8.83 -0.85 -19.68
CA PHE A 43 9.94 -1.80 -19.71
C PHE A 43 10.01 -2.54 -21.06
N HIS A 44 11.21 -2.63 -21.64
CA HIS A 44 11.40 -3.16 -23.01
C HIS A 44 12.13 -4.52 -23.07
N GLY A 45 12.66 -5.02 -21.94
CA GLY A 45 13.44 -6.26 -21.92
C GLY A 45 14.82 -6.18 -22.58
N GLY A 46 15.43 -7.33 -22.84
CA GLY A 46 16.73 -7.45 -23.50
C GLY A 46 17.89 -6.74 -22.79
N LEU A 47 18.97 -6.41 -23.54
CA LEU A 47 20.14 -5.76 -22.96
C LEU A 47 19.86 -4.34 -22.45
N ILE A 48 18.92 -3.63 -23.05
CA ILE A 48 18.49 -2.30 -22.61
C ILE A 48 17.73 -2.43 -21.28
N GLY A 49 16.93 -3.47 -21.13
CA GLY A 49 16.15 -3.75 -19.92
C GLY A 49 16.98 -3.92 -18.66
N LEU A 50 18.25 -4.33 -18.75
CA LEU A 50 19.14 -4.38 -17.58
C LEU A 50 19.25 -3.03 -16.87
N GLY A 51 19.36 -1.93 -17.60
CA GLY A 51 19.38 -0.58 -17.03
C GLY A 51 18.01 -0.15 -16.49
N GLU A 52 16.93 -0.59 -17.12
CA GLU A 52 15.55 -0.26 -16.78
C GLU A 52 15.06 -1.01 -15.50
N THR A 53 15.72 -2.11 -15.12
CA THR A 53 15.38 -2.82 -13.88
C THR A 53 15.73 -2.03 -12.62
N ILE A 54 16.76 -1.19 -12.65
CA ILE A 54 17.21 -0.42 -11.48
C ILE A 54 16.12 0.50 -10.94
N PRO A 55 15.48 1.37 -11.75
CA PRO A 55 14.38 2.20 -11.27
C PRO A 55 13.19 1.37 -10.79
N ILE A 56 12.87 0.23 -11.40
CA ILE A 56 11.80 -0.68 -10.96
C ILE A 56 12.09 -1.18 -9.54
N LEU A 57 13.30 -1.67 -9.27
CA LEU A 57 13.70 -2.19 -7.95
C LEU A 57 13.71 -1.08 -6.88
N ILE A 58 14.20 0.12 -7.22
CA ILE A 58 14.20 1.27 -6.30
C ILE A 58 12.75 1.66 -5.95
N GLN A 59 11.88 1.78 -6.96
CA GLN A 59 10.48 2.16 -6.75
C GLN A 59 9.70 1.09 -6.00
N SER A 60 9.96 -0.19 -6.28
CA SER A 60 9.38 -1.32 -5.55
C SER A 60 9.77 -1.29 -4.06
N THR A 61 11.06 -1.02 -3.77
CA THR A 61 11.53 -0.86 -2.39
C THR A 61 10.90 0.35 -1.70
N THR A 62 10.75 1.47 -2.43
CA THR A 62 10.09 2.67 -1.92
C THR A 62 8.63 2.38 -1.57
N LEU A 63 7.89 1.73 -2.49
CA LEU A 63 6.50 1.33 -2.25
C LEU A 63 6.37 0.42 -1.02
N LEU A 64 7.25 -0.58 -0.89
CA LEU A 64 7.26 -1.46 0.28
C LEU A 64 7.47 -0.71 1.59
N ASN A 65 8.37 0.30 1.60
CA ASN A 65 8.61 1.13 2.76
C ASN A 65 7.41 2.04 3.07
N ASP A 66 6.78 2.62 2.04
CA ASP A 66 5.59 3.45 2.20
C ASP A 66 4.41 2.66 2.79
N ILE A 67 4.22 1.40 2.37
CA ILE A 67 3.22 0.50 2.96
C ILE A 67 3.53 0.20 4.43
N LYS A 68 4.79 -0.07 4.77
CA LYS A 68 5.20 -0.32 6.17
C LYS A 68 5.05 0.93 7.05
N GLU A 69 5.35 2.10 6.53
CA GLU A 69 5.13 3.37 7.24
C GLU A 69 3.63 3.64 7.42
N GLY A 70 2.82 3.38 6.38
CA GLY A 70 1.37 3.46 6.46
C GLY A 70 0.80 2.54 7.54
N THR A 71 1.33 1.31 7.67
CA THR A 71 0.95 0.39 8.75
C THR A 71 1.21 1.00 10.12
N LYS A 72 2.41 1.57 10.35
CA LYS A 72 2.73 2.24 11.62
C LYS A 72 1.81 3.43 11.90
N THR A 73 1.48 4.20 10.85
CA THR A 73 0.53 5.32 10.96
C THR A 73 -0.85 4.82 11.38
N ALA A 74 -1.36 3.77 10.71
CA ALA A 74 -2.64 3.20 11.06
C ALA A 74 -2.63 2.61 12.49
N ASP A 75 -1.59 1.88 12.88
CA ASP A 75 -1.47 1.32 14.24
C ASP A 75 -1.47 2.40 15.32
N ALA A 76 -0.84 3.57 15.05
CA ALA A 76 -0.76 4.69 15.98
C ALA A 76 -2.04 5.55 16.03
N SER A 77 -2.94 5.41 15.04
CA SER A 77 -4.19 6.16 14.97
C SER A 77 -5.23 5.65 15.98
N ALA A 78 -6.11 6.54 16.44
CA ALA A 78 -7.31 6.16 17.20
C ALA A 78 -8.37 5.55 16.28
N GLU A 79 -9.49 5.10 16.86
CA GLU A 79 -10.65 4.65 16.09
C GLU A 79 -11.24 5.81 15.27
N LEU A 80 -11.53 5.54 14.00
CA LEU A 80 -12.04 6.52 13.06
C LEU A 80 -13.50 6.85 13.34
N THR A 81 -13.86 8.10 13.12
CA THR A 81 -15.26 8.53 13.05
C THR A 81 -15.94 7.95 11.81
N VAL A 82 -17.27 8.02 11.75
CA VAL A 82 -18.05 7.60 10.58
C VAL A 82 -17.65 8.39 9.33
N ASP A 83 -17.46 9.71 9.45
CA ASP A 83 -17.09 10.58 8.33
C ASP A 83 -15.68 10.26 7.80
N GLU A 84 -14.72 10.03 8.69
CA GLU A 84 -13.36 9.59 8.31
C GLU A 84 -13.39 8.21 7.67
N THR A 85 -14.23 7.29 8.18
CA THR A 85 -14.41 5.94 7.60
C THR A 85 -14.89 6.03 6.15
N ILE A 86 -15.84 6.90 5.84
CA ILE A 86 -16.34 7.09 4.47
C ILE A 86 -15.23 7.60 3.54
N GLN A 87 -14.42 8.56 4.02
CA GLN A 87 -13.30 9.08 3.22
C GLN A 87 -12.24 8.01 2.99
N VAL A 88 -11.88 7.24 4.02
CA VAL A 88 -10.93 6.13 3.93
C VAL A 88 -11.46 5.03 2.99
N ALA A 89 -12.76 4.72 3.00
CA ALA A 89 -13.35 3.77 2.07
C ALA A 89 -13.23 4.21 0.60
N GLY A 90 -13.44 5.51 0.33
CA GLY A 90 -13.22 6.08 -1.01
C GLY A 90 -11.76 5.97 -1.46
N ALA A 91 -10.81 6.32 -0.58
CA ALA A 91 -9.39 6.18 -0.85
C ALA A 91 -8.97 4.71 -1.04
N THR A 92 -9.55 3.80 -0.27
CA THR A 92 -9.33 2.34 -0.39
C THR A 92 -9.77 1.84 -1.77
N SER A 93 -10.94 2.23 -2.25
CA SER A 93 -11.42 1.82 -3.58
C SER A 93 -10.47 2.22 -4.70
N ASN A 94 -9.95 3.46 -4.64
CA ASN A 94 -8.98 3.95 -5.62
C ASN A 94 -7.64 3.19 -5.52
N LEU A 95 -7.18 2.91 -4.30
CA LEU A 95 -5.95 2.16 -4.07
C LEU A 95 -6.08 0.71 -4.57
N VAL A 96 -7.20 0.04 -4.31
CA VAL A 96 -7.51 -1.31 -4.82
C VAL A 96 -7.41 -1.35 -6.35
N ALA A 97 -8.05 -0.41 -7.04
CA ALA A 97 -8.00 -0.33 -8.50
C ALA A 97 -6.56 -0.10 -9.01
N GLY A 98 -5.80 0.78 -8.36
CA GLY A 98 -4.39 1.05 -8.71
C GLY A 98 -3.49 -0.17 -8.52
N VAL A 99 -3.63 -0.88 -7.40
CA VAL A 99 -2.86 -2.11 -7.12
C VAL A 99 -3.19 -3.21 -8.12
N GLN A 100 -4.48 -3.45 -8.40
CA GLN A 100 -4.90 -4.43 -9.40
C GLN A 100 -4.34 -4.11 -10.79
N SER A 101 -4.36 -2.83 -11.19
CA SER A 101 -3.77 -2.39 -12.46
C SER A 101 -2.27 -2.67 -12.50
N SER A 102 -1.54 -2.33 -11.44
CA SER A 102 -0.10 -2.56 -11.35
C SER A 102 0.25 -4.05 -11.40
N LEU A 103 -0.50 -4.90 -10.71
CA LEU A 103 -0.29 -6.35 -10.72
C LEU A 103 -0.58 -6.97 -12.09
N LYS A 104 -1.60 -6.47 -12.81
CA LYS A 104 -1.85 -6.86 -14.21
C LYS A 104 -0.70 -6.47 -15.13
N THR A 105 -0.16 -5.27 -14.99
CA THR A 105 1.01 -4.81 -15.75
C THR A 105 2.22 -5.71 -15.48
N ILE A 106 2.53 -6.00 -14.21
CA ILE A 106 3.63 -6.91 -13.83
C ILE A 106 3.47 -8.28 -14.49
N VAL A 107 2.26 -8.85 -14.49
CA VAL A 107 1.98 -10.13 -15.14
C VAL A 107 2.14 -10.04 -16.65
N ALA A 108 1.67 -8.98 -17.28
CA ALA A 108 1.78 -8.78 -18.72
C ALA A 108 3.23 -8.59 -19.19
N THR A 109 4.07 -7.94 -18.38
CA THR A 109 5.49 -7.68 -18.67
C THR A 109 6.41 -8.87 -18.30
N LYS A 110 5.84 -9.97 -17.77
CA LYS A 110 6.66 -11.13 -17.38
C LYS A 110 7.53 -11.70 -18.51
N PRO A 111 7.05 -11.84 -19.78
CA PRO A 111 7.89 -12.35 -20.86
C PRO A 111 9.18 -11.54 -21.06
N GLU A 112 9.11 -10.22 -20.98
CA GLU A 112 10.25 -9.31 -21.10
C GLU A 112 11.20 -9.44 -19.90
N PHE A 113 10.67 -9.65 -18.69
CA PHE A 113 11.50 -9.92 -17.51
C PHE A 113 12.18 -11.28 -17.56
N ASP A 114 11.54 -12.28 -18.14
CA ASP A 114 12.10 -13.62 -18.28
C ASP A 114 13.31 -13.67 -19.23
N GLU A 115 13.40 -12.74 -20.19
CA GLU A 115 14.59 -12.59 -21.05
C GLU A 115 15.86 -12.30 -20.24
N LEU A 116 15.72 -11.73 -19.05
CA LEU A 116 16.84 -11.36 -18.18
C LEU A 116 17.18 -12.44 -17.12
N LEU A 117 16.57 -13.60 -17.18
CA LEU A 117 16.75 -14.81 -16.36
C LEU A 117 16.78 -14.60 -14.83
N VAL A 118 17.46 -13.53 -14.36
CA VAL A 118 17.66 -13.25 -12.93
C VAL A 118 16.59 -12.31 -12.33
N ILE A 119 15.80 -11.65 -13.16
CA ILE A 119 14.88 -10.60 -12.69
C ILE A 119 13.56 -11.18 -12.20
N SER A 120 12.99 -12.15 -12.90
CA SER A 120 11.72 -12.77 -12.49
C SER A 120 11.74 -13.37 -11.08
N PRO A 121 12.82 -14.06 -10.61
CA PRO A 121 12.94 -14.44 -9.20
C PRO A 121 12.93 -13.27 -8.22
N VAL A 122 13.57 -12.14 -8.58
CA VAL A 122 13.59 -10.96 -7.73
C VAL A 122 12.20 -10.32 -7.65
N ILE A 123 11.48 -10.27 -8.78
CA ILE A 123 10.08 -9.78 -8.81
C ILE A 123 9.19 -10.67 -7.95
N LEU A 124 9.33 -11.99 -8.02
CA LEU A 124 8.56 -12.90 -7.16
C LEU A 124 8.75 -12.58 -5.68
N ILE A 125 10.00 -12.45 -5.23
CA ILE A 125 10.30 -12.09 -3.83
C ILE A 125 9.67 -10.74 -3.46
N ASN A 126 9.75 -9.76 -4.34
CA ASN A 126 9.13 -8.44 -4.12
C ASN A 126 7.60 -8.53 -4.02
N LEU A 127 6.95 -9.31 -4.88
CA LEU A 127 5.50 -9.53 -4.84
C LEU A 127 5.06 -10.17 -3.51
N GLU A 128 5.78 -11.20 -3.04
CA GLU A 128 5.48 -11.85 -1.76
C GLU A 128 5.66 -10.89 -0.57
N GLN A 129 6.71 -10.06 -0.60
CA GLN A 129 6.94 -9.05 0.43
C GLN A 129 5.87 -7.96 0.42
N GLN A 130 5.50 -7.47 -0.75
CA GLN A 130 4.46 -6.45 -0.91
C GLN A 130 3.09 -6.99 -0.49
N LYS A 131 2.72 -8.23 -0.87
CA LYS A 131 1.51 -8.88 -0.38
C LYS A 131 1.46 -8.89 1.14
N SER A 132 2.52 -9.42 1.78
CA SER A 132 2.58 -9.49 3.25
C SER A 132 2.51 -8.11 3.92
N ALA A 133 3.12 -7.08 3.33
CA ALA A 133 3.04 -5.72 3.86
C ALA A 133 1.64 -5.12 3.67
N THR A 134 1.02 -5.35 2.51
CA THR A 134 -0.34 -4.90 2.20
C THR A 134 -1.37 -5.53 3.13
N ASP A 135 -1.26 -6.83 3.40
CA ASP A 135 -2.12 -7.53 4.37
C ASP A 135 -2.05 -6.90 5.77
N LYS A 136 -0.83 -6.55 6.21
CA LYS A 136 -0.63 -5.89 7.52
C LYS A 136 -1.24 -4.49 7.54
N PHE A 137 -1.01 -3.72 6.48
CA PHE A 137 -1.59 -2.37 6.36
C PHE A 137 -3.12 -2.42 6.34
N SER A 138 -3.70 -3.30 5.55
CA SER A 138 -5.14 -3.50 5.46
C SER A 138 -5.74 -3.85 6.83
N LYS A 139 -5.14 -4.80 7.55
CA LYS A 139 -5.58 -5.19 8.90
C LYS A 139 -5.48 -4.04 9.90
N ALA A 140 -4.39 -3.27 9.84
CA ALA A 140 -4.19 -2.11 10.71
C ALA A 140 -5.27 -1.04 10.47
N VAL A 141 -5.61 -0.75 9.20
CA VAL A 141 -6.68 0.20 8.85
C VAL A 141 -8.05 -0.33 9.27
N VAL A 142 -8.38 -1.60 8.95
CA VAL A 142 -9.67 -2.21 9.31
C VAL A 142 -9.89 -2.20 10.83
N ALA A 143 -8.84 -2.43 11.61
CA ALA A 143 -8.92 -2.40 13.08
C ALA A 143 -9.31 -1.01 13.63
N LYS A 144 -9.09 0.08 12.87
CA LYS A 144 -9.45 1.45 13.25
C LYS A 144 -10.85 1.85 12.82
N LEU A 145 -11.52 1.03 12.01
CA LEU A 145 -12.89 1.30 11.60
C LEU A 145 -13.88 0.93 12.71
N PRO A 146 -14.98 1.69 12.88
CA PRO A 146 -16.10 1.24 13.71
C PRO A 146 -16.58 -0.14 13.29
N GLU A 147 -16.97 -0.96 14.26
CA GLU A 147 -17.24 -2.40 14.09
C GLU A 147 -18.19 -2.70 12.91
N GLN A 148 -19.23 -1.90 12.73
CA GLN A 148 -20.22 -2.09 11.68
C GLN A 148 -19.67 -1.93 10.25
N PHE A 149 -18.49 -1.31 10.05
CA PHE A 149 -17.89 -1.10 8.75
C PHE A 149 -16.78 -2.12 8.40
N ARG A 150 -16.29 -2.89 9.38
CA ARG A 150 -15.14 -3.79 9.19
C ARG A 150 -15.38 -4.84 8.12
N SER A 151 -16.52 -5.52 8.16
CA SER A 151 -16.86 -6.56 7.19
C SER A 151 -17.00 -6.00 5.76
N ILE A 152 -17.54 -4.78 5.63
CA ILE A 152 -17.62 -4.11 4.33
C ILE A 152 -16.22 -3.78 3.81
N ALA A 153 -15.35 -3.28 4.67
CA ALA A 153 -13.97 -2.95 4.31
C ALA A 153 -13.16 -4.19 3.90
N GLU A 154 -13.32 -5.31 4.61
CA GLU A 154 -12.70 -6.58 4.24
C GLU A 154 -13.13 -7.04 2.84
N GLY A 155 -14.43 -6.94 2.53
CA GLY A 155 -14.94 -7.23 1.19
C GLY A 155 -14.39 -6.31 0.11
N LEU A 156 -14.13 -5.03 0.44
CA LEU A 156 -13.56 -4.06 -0.49
C LEU A 156 -12.08 -4.36 -0.81
N ILE A 157 -11.34 -4.89 0.15
CA ILE A 157 -9.90 -5.18 0.05
C ILE A 157 -9.63 -6.56 -0.58
N ALA A 158 -10.51 -7.53 -0.40
CA ALA A 158 -10.33 -8.90 -0.88
C ALA A 158 -9.84 -9.05 -2.35
N PRO A 159 -10.25 -8.20 -3.31
CA PRO A 159 -9.73 -8.26 -4.67
C PRO A 159 -8.21 -8.03 -4.80
N ILE A 160 -7.57 -7.37 -3.83
CA ILE A 160 -6.10 -7.19 -3.81
C ILE A 160 -5.41 -8.54 -3.56
N ASP A 161 -5.91 -9.33 -2.61
CA ASP A 161 -5.34 -10.63 -2.28
C ASP A 161 -5.36 -11.56 -3.48
N VAL A 162 -6.51 -11.62 -4.17
CA VAL A 162 -6.67 -12.41 -5.41
C VAL A 162 -5.67 -11.97 -6.47
N ALA A 163 -5.51 -10.66 -6.68
CA ALA A 163 -4.61 -10.14 -7.69
C ALA A 163 -3.14 -10.43 -7.36
N PHE A 164 -2.73 -10.38 -6.09
CA PHE A 164 -1.39 -10.79 -5.66
C PHE A 164 -1.17 -12.29 -5.84
N ASP A 165 -2.15 -13.12 -5.47
CA ASP A 165 -2.04 -14.58 -5.61
C ASP A 165 -1.89 -14.98 -7.08
N ASP A 166 -2.63 -14.37 -7.98
CA ASP A 166 -2.52 -14.58 -9.43
C ASP A 166 -1.14 -14.16 -9.96
N ALA A 167 -0.65 -13.00 -9.56
CA ALA A 167 0.67 -12.52 -9.96
C ALA A 167 1.79 -13.43 -9.42
N ILE A 168 1.74 -13.79 -8.13
CA ILE A 168 2.70 -14.69 -7.50
C ILE A 168 2.66 -16.07 -8.17
N ALA A 169 1.47 -16.63 -8.42
CA ALA A 169 1.33 -17.91 -9.12
C ALA A 169 1.93 -17.87 -10.53
N THR A 170 1.78 -16.73 -11.23
CA THR A 170 2.36 -16.52 -12.56
C THR A 170 3.88 -16.51 -12.50
N TYR A 171 4.47 -15.80 -11.52
CA TYR A 171 5.93 -15.74 -11.37
C TYR A 171 6.56 -16.98 -10.75
N LYS A 172 5.80 -17.86 -10.10
CA LYS A 172 6.27 -19.19 -9.66
C LYS A 172 6.45 -20.19 -10.80
N LYS A 173 5.87 -19.92 -11.96
CA LYS A 173 6.05 -20.73 -13.18
C LYS A 173 7.31 -20.27 -13.91
N PHE A 174 8.47 -20.61 -13.34
CA PHE A 174 9.75 -20.40 -13.98
C PHE A 174 10.06 -21.57 -14.86
N PHE A 175 9.88 -21.76 -16.01
CA PHE A 175 10.13 -22.93 -16.87
C PHE A 175 8.91 -23.82 -17.10
#